data_c72e019d6ca164d447a8720a7337d339
#
_entry.id   c72e019d6ca164d447a8720a7337d339
#
_cell.length_a   1.000
_cell.length_b   1.000
_cell.length_c   1.000
_cell.angle_alpha   90.00
_cell.angle_beta   90.00
_cell.angle_gamma   90.00
#
_symmetry.space_group_name_H-M   'P 1'
#
loop_
_entity.id
_entity.type
_entity.pdbx_description
1 polymer ?
#
loop_
_entity_poly.entity_id
_entity_poly.type
_entity_poly.pdbx_seq_one_letter_code
_entity_poly.pdbx_strand_id
1 'polypeptide(L)'
;MNLQLGTLEEMILIILLMKDETYGVEIAKEYKNQLGQSISLPAIHVVFKRLEKKGFVNSRLGDPTPERGGKGKRLYRATNKGYETAQELQHRRNEIWKTIPKFNFSRA
;
A
#
# COMPACT_ATOMS: atom_id res chain seq x y z
N MET A 1 5.51 13.69 14.21
CA MET A 1 5.11 12.55 13.39
C MET A 1 6.26 12.10 12.51
N ASN A 2 6.46 10.83 12.38
CA ASN A 2 7.53 10.27 11.59
C ASN A 2 7.04 9.94 10.17
N LEU A 3 7.57 10.64 9.17
CA LEU A 3 7.19 10.44 7.77
C LEU A 3 8.06 9.35 7.14
N GLN A 4 7.91 8.12 7.61
CA GLN A 4 8.75 7.00 7.19
C GLN A 4 8.30 6.33 5.89
N LEU A 5 7.19 6.78 5.32
CA LEU A 5 6.64 6.16 4.11
C LEU A 5 6.91 7.03 2.89
N GLY A 6 7.50 6.43 1.86
CA GLY A 6 7.52 7.03 0.54
C GLY A 6 6.15 6.94 -0.12
N THR A 7 5.97 7.68 -1.21
CA THR A 7 4.68 7.74 -1.90
C THR A 7 4.20 6.36 -2.36
N LEU A 8 5.08 5.58 -2.97
CA LEU A 8 4.72 4.25 -3.45
C LEU A 8 4.41 3.30 -2.29
N GLU A 9 5.21 3.36 -1.23
CA GLU A 9 4.97 2.56 -0.03
C GLU A 9 3.59 2.86 0.56
N GLU A 10 3.26 4.12 0.68
CA GLU A 10 1.97 4.52 1.24
C GLU A 10 0.81 4.05 0.36
N MET A 11 0.96 4.20 -0.96
CA MET A 11 -0.10 3.81 -1.87
C MET A 11 -0.36 2.30 -1.83
N ILE A 12 0.71 1.50 -1.80
CA ILE A 12 0.57 0.05 -1.70
C ILE A 12 -0.02 -0.34 -0.34
N LEU A 13 0.37 0.34 0.73
CA LEU A 13 -0.20 0.09 2.05
C LEU A 13 -1.71 0.38 2.06
N ILE A 14 -2.12 1.49 1.45
CA ILE A 14 -3.55 1.84 1.36
C ILE A 14 -4.31 0.78 0.58
N ILE A 15 -3.76 0.33 -0.55
CA ILE A 15 -4.40 -0.72 -1.35
C ILE A 15 -4.50 -2.01 -0.54
N LEU A 16 -3.46 -2.35 0.22
CA LEU A 16 -3.51 -3.52 1.09
C LEU A 16 -4.61 -3.37 2.15
N LEU A 17 -4.79 -2.16 2.69
CA LEU A 17 -5.85 -1.90 3.67
C LEU A 17 -7.25 -2.07 3.10
N MET A 18 -7.42 -1.98 1.79
CA MET A 18 -8.70 -2.27 1.13
C MET A 18 -9.02 -3.76 1.14
N LYS A 19 -8.03 -4.59 1.41
CA LYS A 19 -8.14 -6.04 1.48
C LYS A 19 -7.87 -6.47 2.91
N ASP A 20 -8.41 -7.61 3.30
CA ASP A 20 -8.05 -8.16 4.62
C ASP A 20 -6.66 -8.79 4.54
N GLU A 21 -6.47 -9.66 3.57
CA GLU A 21 -5.22 -10.35 3.35
C GLU A 21 -5.09 -10.66 1.87
N THR A 22 -3.92 -10.40 1.27
CA THR A 22 -3.78 -10.60 -0.16
C THR A 22 -2.31 -10.82 -0.54
N TYR A 23 -2.05 -10.96 -1.82
CA TYR A 23 -0.73 -11.27 -2.35
C TYR A 23 -0.38 -10.35 -3.51
N GLY A 24 0.89 -10.40 -3.96
CA GLY A 24 1.43 -9.40 -4.88
C GLY A 24 0.65 -9.21 -6.17
N VAL A 25 0.18 -10.31 -6.80
CA VAL A 25 -0.56 -10.20 -8.07
C VAL A 25 -1.85 -9.42 -7.88
N GLU A 26 -2.56 -9.66 -6.79
CA GLU A 26 -3.80 -8.92 -6.51
C GLU A 26 -3.53 -7.45 -6.24
N ILE A 27 -2.42 -7.14 -5.56
CA ILE A 27 -2.03 -5.75 -5.35
C ILE A 27 -1.74 -5.06 -6.69
N ALA A 28 -1.04 -5.76 -7.61
CA ALA A 28 -0.74 -5.21 -8.93
C ALA A 28 -2.02 -4.88 -9.70
N LYS A 29 -3.01 -5.79 -9.64
CA LYS A 29 -4.29 -5.58 -10.31
C LYS A 29 -5.02 -4.37 -9.72
N GLU A 30 -5.08 -4.29 -8.41
CA GLU A 30 -5.79 -3.20 -7.75
C GLU A 30 -5.08 -1.86 -7.97
N TYR A 31 -3.75 -1.88 -7.96
CA TYR A 31 -2.95 -0.68 -8.24
C TYR A 31 -3.31 -0.12 -9.62
N LYS A 32 -3.38 -1.01 -10.63
CA LYS A 32 -3.76 -0.59 -11.96
C LYS A 32 -5.19 -0.08 -12.01
N ASN A 33 -6.11 -0.76 -11.32
CA ASN A 33 -7.51 -0.33 -11.27
C ASN A 33 -7.66 1.06 -10.67
N GLN A 34 -6.94 1.33 -9.58
CA GLN A 34 -7.10 2.59 -8.84
C GLN A 34 -6.31 3.73 -9.47
N LEU A 35 -5.12 3.47 -10.00
CA LEU A 35 -4.21 4.52 -10.43
C LEU A 35 -3.98 4.55 -11.94
N GLY A 36 -4.49 3.56 -12.67
CA GLY A 36 -4.30 3.50 -14.11
C GLY A 36 -2.87 3.20 -14.54
N GLN A 37 -2.02 2.78 -13.62
CA GLN A 37 -0.61 2.53 -13.89
C GLN A 37 -0.24 1.10 -13.56
N SER A 38 0.65 0.52 -14.36
CA SER A 38 1.18 -0.81 -14.09
C SER A 38 2.36 -0.73 -13.13
N ILE A 39 2.45 -1.72 -12.24
CA ILE A 39 3.59 -1.87 -11.36
C ILE A 39 4.05 -3.32 -11.42
N SER A 40 5.36 -3.53 -11.45
CA SER A 40 5.92 -4.88 -11.58
C SER A 40 5.85 -5.62 -10.25
N LEU A 41 5.76 -6.95 -10.32
CA LEU A 41 5.79 -7.77 -9.10
C LEU A 41 7.08 -7.59 -8.30
N PRO A 42 8.27 -7.54 -8.93
CA PRO A 42 9.47 -7.26 -8.14
C PRO A 42 9.42 -5.95 -7.38
N ALA A 43 8.85 -4.90 -7.98
CA ALA A 43 8.71 -3.62 -7.28
C ALA A 43 7.77 -3.73 -6.09
N ILE A 44 6.66 -4.45 -6.24
CA ILE A 44 5.73 -4.69 -5.14
C ILE A 44 6.41 -5.45 -4.01
N HIS A 45 7.19 -6.48 -4.34
CA HIS A 45 7.88 -7.28 -3.34
C HIS A 45 8.92 -6.47 -2.57
N VAL A 46 9.63 -5.56 -3.24
CA VAL A 46 10.55 -4.65 -2.57
C VAL A 46 9.81 -3.78 -1.56
N VAL A 47 8.66 -3.23 -1.97
CA VAL A 47 7.85 -2.39 -1.09
C VAL A 47 7.32 -3.19 0.08
N PHE A 48 6.81 -4.40 -0.16
CA PHE A 48 6.33 -5.25 0.92
C PHE A 48 7.41 -5.54 1.96
N LYS A 49 8.64 -5.81 1.51
CA LYS A 49 9.75 -6.04 2.44
C LYS A 49 10.04 -4.81 3.29
N ARG A 50 10.00 -3.62 2.68
CA ARG A 50 10.21 -2.38 3.41
C ARG A 50 9.10 -2.14 4.43
N LEU A 51 7.86 -2.35 4.03
CA LEU A 51 6.71 -2.19 4.93
C LEU A 51 6.77 -3.18 6.09
N GLU A 52 7.15 -4.42 5.80
CA GLU A 52 7.27 -5.45 6.82
C GLU A 52 8.39 -5.10 7.81
N LYS A 53 9.52 -4.64 7.31
CA LYS A 53 10.63 -4.23 8.16
C LYS A 53 10.25 -3.07 9.07
N LYS A 54 9.42 -2.17 8.59
CA LYS A 54 8.93 -1.03 9.39
C LYS A 54 7.80 -1.42 10.34
N GLY A 55 7.32 -2.65 10.26
CA GLY A 55 6.24 -3.11 11.13
C GLY A 55 4.84 -2.72 10.67
N PHE A 56 4.69 -2.28 9.42
CA PHE A 56 3.40 -1.84 8.89
C PHE A 56 2.60 -2.95 8.24
N VAL A 57 3.26 -4.05 7.86
CA VAL A 57 2.58 -5.24 7.36
C VAL A 57 3.21 -6.48 7.95
N ASN A 58 2.42 -7.56 8.02
CA ASN A 58 2.88 -8.90 8.34
C ASN A 58 2.65 -9.80 7.14
N SER A 59 3.42 -10.87 7.06
CA SER A 59 3.23 -11.85 6.00
C SER A 59 3.22 -13.26 6.57
N ARG A 60 2.57 -14.13 5.82
CA ARG A 60 2.60 -15.58 6.12
C ARG A 60 2.50 -16.34 4.82
N LEU A 61 2.94 -17.57 4.85
CA LEU A 61 2.79 -18.47 3.71
C LEU A 61 1.39 -19.08 3.76
N GLY A 62 0.65 -18.94 2.66
CA GLY A 62 -0.67 -19.56 2.56
C GLY A 62 -0.57 -21.03 2.26
N ASP A 63 -1.72 -21.69 2.18
CA ASP A 63 -1.77 -23.12 1.93
C ASP A 63 -1.27 -23.44 0.51
N PRO A 64 -0.50 -24.53 0.34
CA PRO A 64 -0.11 -24.97 -0.99
C PRO A 64 -1.31 -25.36 -1.84
N THR A 65 -1.22 -25.11 -3.14
CA THR A 65 -2.25 -25.51 -4.08
C THR A 65 -1.60 -26.26 -5.25
N PRO A 66 -2.35 -27.18 -5.90
CA PRO A 66 -1.78 -27.90 -7.05
C PRO A 66 -1.39 -26.96 -8.19
N GLU A 67 -2.11 -25.88 -8.39
CA GLU A 67 -1.83 -24.90 -9.44
C GLU A 67 -0.47 -24.22 -9.27
N ARG A 68 0.10 -24.30 -8.07
CA ARG A 68 1.39 -23.68 -7.77
C ARG A 68 2.50 -24.70 -7.53
N GLY A 69 2.30 -25.93 -8.03
CA GLY A 69 3.29 -26.97 -7.84
C GLY A 69 3.53 -27.31 -6.38
N GLY A 70 2.51 -27.18 -5.55
CA GLY A 70 2.62 -27.47 -4.12
C GLY A 70 3.15 -26.32 -3.27
N LYS A 71 3.41 -25.16 -3.85
CA LYS A 71 3.89 -23.97 -3.11
C LYS A 71 2.73 -23.07 -2.75
N GLY A 72 2.72 -22.58 -1.50
CA GLY A 72 1.74 -21.60 -1.07
C GLY A 72 2.09 -20.20 -1.54
N LYS A 73 1.08 -19.34 -1.57
CA LYS A 73 1.28 -17.93 -1.81
C LYS A 73 1.72 -17.25 -0.53
N ARG A 74 2.61 -16.26 -0.65
CA ARG A 74 2.90 -15.41 0.49
C ARG A 74 1.81 -14.34 0.57
N LEU A 75 1.13 -14.34 1.71
CA LEU A 75 0.01 -13.43 1.95
C LEU A 75 0.45 -12.32 2.88
N TYR A 76 -0.06 -11.13 2.64
CA TYR A 76 0.31 -9.92 3.38
C TYR A 76 -0.95 -9.28 3.97
N ARG A 77 -0.78 -8.74 5.16
CA ARG A 77 -1.86 -8.05 5.88
C ARG A 77 -1.27 -6.82 6.56
N ALA A 78 -1.98 -5.70 6.50
CA ALA A 78 -1.57 -4.51 7.22
C ALA A 78 -1.75 -4.73 8.73
N THR A 79 -0.80 -4.19 9.50
CA THR A 79 -0.87 -4.20 10.96
C THR A 79 -1.67 -2.99 11.45
N ASN A 80 -2.02 -3.00 12.74
CA ASN A 80 -2.63 -1.82 13.36
C ASN A 80 -1.72 -0.60 13.22
N LYS A 81 -0.41 -0.80 13.40
CA LYS A 81 0.56 0.27 13.21
C LYS A 81 0.54 0.81 11.80
N GLY A 82 0.42 -0.08 10.80
CA GLY A 82 0.31 0.31 9.40
C GLY A 82 -0.93 1.15 9.14
N TYR A 83 -2.07 0.70 9.65
CA TYR A 83 -3.32 1.43 9.51
C TYR A 83 -3.23 2.82 10.16
N GLU A 84 -2.76 2.88 11.40
CA GLU A 84 -2.65 4.14 12.13
C GLU A 84 -1.70 5.12 11.44
N THR A 85 -0.59 4.61 10.92
CA THR A 85 0.38 5.45 10.22
C THR A 85 -0.21 6.01 8.92
N ALA A 86 -0.89 5.16 8.14
CA ALA A 86 -1.54 5.62 6.91
C ALA A 86 -2.63 6.64 7.21
N GLN A 87 -3.44 6.40 8.25
CA GLN A 87 -4.49 7.31 8.67
C GLN A 87 -3.92 8.66 9.10
N GLU A 88 -2.84 8.65 9.88
CA GLU A 88 -2.18 9.87 10.34
C GLU A 88 -1.65 10.69 9.15
N LEU A 89 -1.02 10.03 8.19
CA LEU A 89 -0.51 10.69 6.98
C LEU A 89 -1.64 11.33 6.19
N GLN A 90 -2.75 10.61 6.03
CA GLN A 90 -3.90 11.12 5.30
C GLN A 90 -4.49 12.33 6.02
N HIS A 91 -4.62 12.25 7.34
CA HIS A 91 -5.13 13.36 8.14
C HIS A 91 -4.25 14.60 7.98
N ARG A 92 -2.93 14.43 8.06
CA ARG A 92 -1.99 15.53 7.88
C ARG A 92 -2.08 16.16 6.51
N ARG A 93 -2.19 15.33 5.48
CA ARG A 93 -2.36 15.84 4.12
C ARG A 93 -3.62 16.67 3.99
N ASN A 94 -4.71 16.20 4.56
CA ASN A 94 -5.97 16.93 4.51
C ASN A 94 -5.86 18.27 5.24
N GLU A 95 -5.21 18.29 6.40
CA GLU A 95 -5.03 19.53 7.15
C GLU A 95 -4.18 20.53 6.37
N ILE A 96 -3.11 20.08 5.73
CA ILE A 96 -2.27 20.93 4.89
C ILE A 96 -3.07 21.42 3.68
N TRP A 97 -3.80 20.53 3.05
CA TRP A 97 -4.61 20.86 1.88
C TRP A 97 -5.61 21.98 2.17
N LYS A 98 -6.22 21.95 3.35
CA LYS A 98 -7.20 22.96 3.75
C LYS A 98 -6.60 24.36 3.86
N THR A 99 -5.29 24.48 4.03
CA THR A 99 -4.64 25.78 4.13
C THR A 99 -4.38 26.42 2.76
N ILE A 100 -4.58 25.66 1.67
CA ILE A 100 -4.36 26.18 0.32
C ILE A 100 -5.50 27.13 -0.03
N PRO A 101 -5.21 28.39 -0.43
CA PRO A 101 -6.27 29.30 -0.86
C PRO A 101 -7.01 28.74 -2.06
N LYS A 102 -8.27 29.12 -2.20
CA LYS A 102 -9.08 28.69 -3.33
C LYS A 102 -8.35 29.01 -4.63
N PHE A 103 -8.11 27.99 -5.43
CA PHE A 103 -7.40 28.16 -6.69
C PHE A 103 -8.26 28.88 -7.72
N ASN A 104 -7.66 29.86 -8.38
CA ASN A 104 -8.31 30.58 -9.49
C ASN A 104 -7.60 30.18 -10.78
N PHE A 105 -8.31 29.45 -11.63
CA PHE A 105 -7.72 28.95 -12.89
C PHE A 105 -7.26 30.06 -13.82
N SER A 106 -7.83 31.26 -13.71
CA SER A 106 -7.40 32.37 -14.55
C SER A 106 -6.01 32.89 -14.20
N ARG A 107 -5.44 32.45 -13.07
CA ARG A 107 -4.06 32.79 -12.67
C ARG A 107 -3.01 31.99 -13.43
N ALA A 108 -3.39 30.88 -14.03
CA ALA A 108 -2.44 29.94 -14.60
C ALA A 108 -1.73 30.49 -15.89
#